data_ea5ae589ca72a55ba64ab7693925809e
#
_entry.id   ea5ae589ca72a55ba64ab7693925809e
#
_cell.length_a   1.000
_cell.length_b   1.000
_cell.length_c   1.000
_cell.angle_alpha   90.00
_cell.angle_beta   90.00
_cell.angle_gamma   90.00
#
_symmetry.space_group_name_H-M   'P 1'
#
loop_
_entity.id
_entity.type
_entity.pdbx_description
1 polymer ?
#
loop_
_entity_poly.entity_id
_entity_poly.type
_entity_poly.pdbx_seq_one_letter_code
_entity_poly.pdbx_strand_id
1 'polypeptide(L)'
;LGSKQTKSIKNKFNDLRKLKEDGFISGTDYDHKKSDLLAEHDDGVGERNIKDILAEYLELRDEGFITDEDYNYKKNRLLKNF
;
A
#
# COMPACT_ATOMS: atom_id res chain seq x y z
N LEU A 1 -21.18 15.48 3.35
CA LEU A 1 -20.75 16.76 2.95
C LEU A 1 -19.26 16.93 3.00
N GLY A 2 -18.60 16.75 1.91
CA GLY A 2 -17.20 17.05 1.84
C GLY A 2 -16.28 16.16 2.65
N SER A 3 -16.75 15.03 3.11
CA SER A 3 -15.85 14.08 3.72
C SER A 3 -15.00 13.50 2.61
N LYS A 4 -13.73 13.85 2.58
CA LYS A 4 -12.77 13.21 1.73
C LYS A 4 -12.66 11.76 2.16
N GLN A 5 -13.19 10.88 1.36
CA GLN A 5 -12.93 9.49 1.57
C GLN A 5 -11.56 9.18 0.98
N THR A 6 -10.59 8.98 1.84
CA THR A 6 -9.30 8.49 1.42
C THR A 6 -9.46 7.01 1.11
N LYS A 7 -9.12 6.60 -0.10
CA LYS A 7 -9.13 5.18 -0.46
C LYS A 7 -8.17 4.44 0.44
N SER A 8 -8.57 3.25 0.87
CA SER A 8 -7.67 2.37 1.61
C SER A 8 -6.49 2.00 0.72
N ILE A 9 -5.39 1.61 1.34
CA ILE A 9 -4.20 1.18 0.60
C ILE A 9 -4.53 -0.01 -0.30
N LYS A 10 -5.37 -0.91 0.16
CA LYS A 10 -5.78 -2.07 -0.63
C LYS A 10 -6.53 -1.65 -1.89
N ASN A 11 -7.44 -0.70 -1.78
CA ASN A 11 -8.19 -0.20 -2.94
C ASN A 11 -7.28 0.47 -3.96
N LYS A 12 -6.30 1.23 -3.48
CA LYS A 12 -5.31 1.85 -4.36
C LYS A 12 -4.52 0.80 -5.14
N PHE A 13 -4.10 -0.25 -4.48
CA PHE A 13 -3.37 -1.33 -5.15
C PHE A 13 -4.25 -2.13 -6.11
N ASN A 14 -5.52 -2.33 -5.76
CA ASN A 14 -6.46 -2.96 -6.70
C ASN A 14 -6.60 -2.16 -7.98
N ASP A 15 -6.78 -0.85 -7.86
CA ASP A 15 -6.88 0.03 -9.02
C ASP A 15 -5.60 0.00 -9.84
N LEU A 16 -4.46 0.02 -9.18
CA LEU A 16 -3.16 0.00 -9.84
C LEU A 16 -2.94 -1.30 -10.61
N ARG A 17 -3.30 -2.43 -10.01
CA ARG A 17 -3.20 -3.73 -10.69
C ARG A 17 -4.08 -3.79 -11.92
N LYS A 18 -5.30 -3.26 -11.82
CA LYS A 18 -6.22 -3.23 -12.96
C LYS A 18 -5.67 -2.41 -14.12
N LEU A 19 -5.07 -1.27 -13.83
CA LEU A 19 -4.44 -0.44 -14.85
C LEU A 19 -3.35 -1.22 -15.59
N LYS A 20 -2.56 -1.98 -14.84
CA LYS A 20 -1.51 -2.80 -15.43
C LYS A 20 -2.10 -3.94 -16.27
N GLU A 21 -3.09 -4.66 -15.73
CA GLU A 21 -3.71 -5.79 -16.41
C GLU A 21 -4.42 -5.38 -17.68
N ASP A 22 -5.04 -4.20 -17.67
CA ASP A 22 -5.76 -3.67 -18.84
C ASP A 22 -4.83 -2.99 -19.86
N GLY A 23 -3.54 -2.94 -19.56
CA GLY A 23 -2.55 -2.44 -20.52
C GLY A 23 -2.36 -0.92 -20.51
N PHE A 24 -2.95 -0.21 -19.55
CA PHE A 24 -2.78 1.24 -19.47
C PHE A 24 -1.42 1.63 -18.95
N ILE A 25 -0.79 0.78 -18.14
CA ILE A 25 0.54 1.04 -17.58
C ILE A 25 1.39 -0.23 -17.72
N SER A 26 2.72 -0.05 -17.72
CA SER A 26 3.67 -1.15 -17.79
C SER A 26 3.94 -1.72 -16.39
N GLY A 27 4.66 -2.85 -16.34
CA GLY A 27 5.15 -3.40 -15.08
C GLY A 27 6.08 -2.43 -14.36
N THR A 28 6.89 -1.69 -15.10
CA THR A 28 7.79 -0.66 -14.54
C THR A 28 6.99 0.47 -13.91
N ASP A 29 5.94 0.92 -14.58
CA ASP A 29 5.05 1.94 -14.04
C ASP A 29 4.39 1.48 -12.75
N TYR A 30 3.94 0.22 -12.74
CA TYR A 30 3.37 -0.39 -11.54
C TYR A 30 4.37 -0.35 -10.38
N ASP A 31 5.61 -0.77 -10.63
CA ASP A 31 6.64 -0.83 -9.59
C ASP A 31 6.96 0.56 -9.04
N HIS A 32 7.04 1.57 -9.90
CA HIS A 32 7.29 2.94 -9.46
C HIS A 32 6.15 3.43 -8.56
N LYS A 33 4.91 3.23 -8.99
CA LYS A 33 3.76 3.68 -8.21
C LYS A 33 3.62 2.89 -6.91
N LYS A 34 3.94 1.60 -6.96
CA LYS A 34 3.97 0.77 -5.75
C LYS A 34 4.92 1.36 -4.71
N SER A 35 6.12 1.73 -5.12
CA SER A 35 7.11 2.34 -4.23
C SER A 35 6.61 3.65 -3.65
N ASP A 36 5.98 4.49 -4.48
CA ASP A 36 5.41 5.74 -4.03
C ASP A 36 4.32 5.51 -2.98
N LEU A 37 3.44 4.55 -3.22
CA LEU A 37 2.37 4.24 -2.28
C LEU A 37 2.92 3.74 -0.95
N LEU A 38 3.94 2.89 -0.99
CA LEU A 38 4.55 2.38 0.24
C LEU A 38 5.21 3.49 1.05
N ALA A 39 5.81 4.47 0.37
CA ALA A 39 6.53 5.55 1.02
C ALA A 39 5.62 6.68 1.50
N GLU A 40 4.56 6.98 0.76
CA GLU A 40 3.81 8.23 0.93
C GLU A 40 2.38 8.05 1.45
N HIS A 41 1.81 6.85 1.36
CA HIS A 41 0.43 6.66 1.82
C HIS A 41 0.32 6.93 3.32
N ASP A 42 -0.69 7.71 3.70
CA ASP A 42 -0.98 7.98 5.10
C ASP A 42 -1.75 6.80 5.70
N ASP A 43 -1.07 6.05 6.57
CA ASP A 43 -1.64 4.87 7.21
C ASP A 43 -2.34 5.18 8.52
N GLY A 44 -2.30 6.43 8.96
CA GLY A 44 -2.90 6.81 10.24
C GLY A 44 -2.09 6.35 11.45
N VAL A 45 -0.76 6.31 11.32
CA VAL A 45 0.13 5.95 12.44
C VAL A 45 -0.11 6.94 13.57
N GLY A 46 -0.31 6.40 14.79
CA GLY A 46 -0.64 7.22 15.96
C GLY A 46 -2.13 7.31 16.23
N GLU A 47 -2.97 7.12 15.22
CA GLU A 47 -4.43 7.12 15.35
C GLU A 47 -5.04 5.74 15.21
N ARG A 48 -4.37 4.88 14.44
CA ARG A 48 -4.78 3.50 14.20
C ARG A 48 -3.86 2.55 14.94
N ASN A 49 -4.39 1.37 15.25
CA ASN A 49 -3.60 0.31 15.85
C ASN A 49 -2.55 -0.18 14.84
N ILE A 50 -1.29 -0.20 15.26
CA ILE A 50 -0.19 -0.63 14.38
C ILE A 50 -0.40 -2.05 13.88
N LYS A 51 -1.00 -2.91 14.68
CA LYS A 51 -1.32 -4.28 14.28
C LYS A 51 -2.25 -4.30 13.08
N ASP A 52 -3.26 -3.45 13.08
CA ASP A 52 -4.23 -3.37 11.98
C ASP A 52 -3.56 -2.85 10.71
N ILE A 53 -2.68 -1.87 10.84
CA ILE A 53 -1.94 -1.34 9.71
C ILE A 53 -1.04 -2.43 9.11
N LEU A 54 -0.30 -3.13 9.94
CA LEU A 54 0.57 -4.21 9.47
C LEU A 54 -0.22 -5.35 8.84
N ALA A 55 -1.40 -5.65 9.38
CA ALA A 55 -2.25 -6.68 8.81
C ALA A 55 -2.70 -6.33 7.37
N GLU A 56 -2.95 -5.06 7.09
CA GLU A 56 -3.28 -4.62 5.74
C GLU A 56 -2.14 -4.89 4.75
N TYR A 57 -0.91 -4.59 5.16
CA TYR A 57 0.26 -4.81 4.32
C TYR A 57 0.58 -6.29 4.17
N LEU A 58 0.36 -7.07 5.21
CA LEU A 58 0.53 -8.52 5.14
C LEU A 58 -0.45 -9.13 4.14
N GLU A 59 -1.68 -8.65 4.14
CA GLU A 59 -2.69 -9.08 3.18
C GLU A 59 -2.29 -8.72 1.75
N LEU A 60 -1.76 -7.51 1.55
CA LEU A 60 -1.25 -7.09 0.24
C LEU A 60 -0.15 -8.02 -0.25
N ARG A 61 0.75 -8.41 0.65
CA ARG A 61 1.80 -9.38 0.31
C ARG A 61 1.21 -10.72 -0.10
N ASP A 62 0.27 -11.23 0.70
CA ASP A 62 -0.34 -12.53 0.48
C ASP A 62 -1.11 -12.57 -0.84
N GLU A 63 -1.70 -11.45 -1.25
CA GLU A 63 -2.43 -11.36 -2.52
C GLU A 63 -1.56 -10.99 -3.71
N GLY A 64 -0.26 -10.84 -3.50
CA GLY A 64 0.68 -10.61 -4.58
C GLY A 64 0.80 -9.18 -5.07
N PHE A 65 0.21 -8.22 -4.36
CA PHE A 65 0.34 -6.80 -4.71
C PHE A 65 1.75 -6.27 -4.41
N ILE A 66 2.36 -6.79 -3.35
CA ILE A 66 3.70 -6.41 -2.93
C ILE A 66 4.49 -7.68 -2.61
N THR A 67 5.81 -7.54 -2.55
CA THR A 67 6.72 -8.64 -2.24
C THR A 67 7.00 -8.73 -0.75
N ASP A 68 7.67 -9.82 -0.32
CA ASP A 68 8.14 -9.94 1.06
C ASP A 68 9.08 -8.79 1.42
N GLU A 69 9.94 -8.39 0.49
CA GLU A 69 10.86 -7.28 0.71
C GLU A 69 10.11 -5.97 0.92
N ASP A 70 9.08 -5.74 0.12
CA ASP A 70 8.22 -4.56 0.24
C ASP A 70 7.54 -4.54 1.62
N TYR A 71 7.02 -5.68 2.04
CA TYR A 71 6.38 -5.79 3.34
C TYR A 71 7.37 -5.47 4.47
N ASN A 72 8.58 -6.05 4.41
CA ASN A 72 9.60 -5.81 5.43
C ASN A 72 10.03 -4.34 5.46
N TYR A 73 10.17 -3.72 4.30
CA TYR A 73 10.49 -2.31 4.20
C TYR A 73 9.42 -1.47 4.92
N LYS A 74 8.16 -1.73 4.62
CA LYS A 74 7.05 -0.98 5.21
C LYS A 74 6.95 -1.24 6.71
N LYS A 75 7.08 -2.49 7.11
CA LYS A 75 7.07 -2.86 8.53
C LYS A 75 8.13 -2.10 9.31
N ASN A 76 9.36 -2.07 8.80
CA ASN A 76 10.45 -1.39 9.48
C ASN A 76 10.21 0.11 9.61
N ARG A 77 9.65 0.73 8.57
CA ARG A 77 9.29 2.15 8.63
C ARG A 77 8.21 2.42 9.66
N LEU A 78 7.19 1.57 9.71
CA LEU A 78 6.10 1.72 10.67
C LEU A 78 6.59 1.55 12.11
N LEU A 79 7.41 0.53 12.34
CA LEU A 79 7.96 0.26 13.66
C LEU A 79 8.92 1.35 14.13
N LYS A 80 9.62 1.97 13.21
CA LYS A 80 10.54 3.07 13.53
C LYS A 80 9.81 4.26 14.14
N ASN A 81 8.58 4.50 13.71
CA ASN A 81 7.75 5.60 14.19
C ASN A 81 6.75 5.17 15.27
N PHE A 82 6.86 3.94 15.68
CA PHE A 82 5.93 3.35 16.67
C PHE A 82 6.38 3.61 18.14
#